data_56ecf1b3ab005d2b4a4100d540fdcf53
#
_entry.id   56ecf1b3ab005d2b4a4100d540fdcf53
#
_cell.length_a   1.000
_cell.length_b   1.000
_cell.length_c   1.000
_cell.angle_alpha   90.00
_cell.angle_beta   90.00
_cell.angle_gamma   90.00
#
_symmetry.space_group_name_H-M   'P 1'
#
loop_
_entity.id
_entity.type
_entity.pdbx_description
1 polymer ?
#
loop_
_entity_poly.entity_id
_entity_poly.type
_entity_poly.pdbx_seq_one_letter_code
_entity_poly.pdbx_strand_id
1 'polypeptide(L)'
;GSIKVQKRTEGQKNVEGITFYLKGTSDSGREINIPATTDKDGIAVFENVPVGTYMVIEDEETVPYGYLVADEKEVNVIYAETVDAEILNNEQTGTIKVHKRTEGDLNISGITFYLKGTSDTGREINIPAETDKDGIAKFENVPIGTYKVIEDEKTVPYGYLVAAEKEVTVTYAETVDTDILNAEQTGTIQVHKKTADMTNVEGIRFILSGVSDTGREINIPAITDKDGLARFENVPIGTYTITEDGSTVPYGYLVADSKQVTVAYAQTVDTDMVNEKAPDTPNTGVTDNDSDGRTALGSVAIILAGAAFFMFSKKKKDN
;
A
#
# COMPACT_ATOMS: atom_id res chain seq x y z
N GLY A 1 -25.65 -0.08 56.36
CA GLY A 1 -26.20 -0.20 55.00
C GLY A 1 -25.57 -1.33 54.21
N SER A 2 -25.80 -1.33 52.92
CA SER A 2 -25.17 -2.26 51.96
C SER A 2 -24.70 -1.50 50.71
N ILE A 3 -23.76 -2.12 49.98
CA ILE A 3 -23.33 -1.61 48.70
C ILE A 3 -23.50 -2.71 47.65
N LYS A 4 -24.15 -2.39 46.57
CA LYS A 4 -24.31 -3.27 45.41
C LYS A 4 -23.44 -2.71 44.25
N VAL A 5 -22.37 -3.45 43.91
CA VAL A 5 -21.50 -3.11 42.79
C VAL A 5 -21.98 -3.86 41.55
N GLN A 6 -22.35 -3.12 40.52
CA GLN A 6 -22.66 -3.65 39.20
C GLN A 6 -21.40 -3.56 38.35
N LYS A 7 -20.79 -4.70 38.03
CA LYS A 7 -19.64 -4.79 37.17
C LYS A 7 -20.02 -4.90 35.70
N ARG A 8 -19.37 -4.11 34.86
CA ARG A 8 -19.49 -4.18 33.39
C ARG A 8 -18.12 -4.13 32.75
N THR A 9 -18.03 -4.67 31.54
CA THR A 9 -16.86 -4.52 30.67
C THR A 9 -17.31 -4.00 29.31
N GLU A 10 -16.46 -3.26 28.60
CA GLU A 10 -16.66 -3.04 27.17
C GLU A 10 -16.69 -4.41 26.47
N GLY A 11 -17.55 -4.57 25.44
CA GLY A 11 -17.71 -5.87 24.75
C GLY A 11 -18.45 -6.94 25.56
N GLN A 12 -18.85 -6.66 26.80
CA GLN A 12 -19.69 -7.48 27.67
C GLN A 12 -19.22 -8.94 27.88
N LYS A 13 -17.92 -9.15 27.96
CA LYS A 13 -17.35 -10.48 28.21
C LYS A 13 -17.18 -10.69 29.71
N ASN A 14 -17.72 -11.81 30.20
CA ASN A 14 -17.48 -12.46 31.49
C ASN A 14 -17.19 -11.53 32.69
N VAL A 15 -18.24 -11.12 33.36
CA VAL A 15 -18.16 -10.22 34.54
C VAL A 15 -18.31 -10.97 35.88
N GLU A 16 -18.47 -12.31 35.85
CA GLU A 16 -18.47 -13.17 37.04
C GLU A 16 -17.05 -13.36 37.58
N GLY A 17 -16.90 -13.42 38.87
CA GLY A 17 -15.62 -13.75 39.53
C GLY A 17 -14.70 -12.56 39.73
N ILE A 18 -15.13 -11.32 39.48
CA ILE A 18 -14.35 -10.13 39.76
C ILE A 18 -14.45 -9.77 41.23
N THR A 19 -13.32 -9.64 41.89
CA THR A 19 -13.26 -9.29 43.31
C THR A 19 -13.08 -7.80 43.49
N PHE A 20 -13.81 -7.26 44.44
CA PHE A 20 -13.70 -5.88 44.91
C PHE A 20 -13.35 -5.87 46.39
N TYR A 21 -12.54 -4.91 46.81
CA TYR A 21 -12.30 -4.58 48.21
C TYR A 21 -12.98 -3.28 48.57
N LEU A 22 -13.77 -3.30 49.65
CA LEU A 22 -14.28 -2.08 50.28
C LEU A 22 -13.27 -1.64 51.35
N LYS A 23 -12.69 -0.45 51.17
CA LYS A 23 -11.67 0.09 52.09
C LYS A 23 -12.08 1.47 52.62
N GLY A 24 -11.77 1.73 53.89
CA GLY A 24 -11.95 3.01 54.53
C GLY A 24 -12.21 2.87 56.03
N THR A 25 -12.55 4.03 56.66
CA THR A 25 -12.86 4.08 58.09
C THR A 25 -14.31 4.57 58.27
N SER A 26 -15.11 3.82 59.04
CA SER A 26 -16.46 4.22 59.35
C SER A 26 -16.55 5.49 60.20
N ASP A 27 -17.70 6.15 60.22
CA ASP A 27 -17.94 7.33 61.07
C ASP A 27 -17.74 7.03 62.58
N SER A 28 -17.83 5.75 62.97
CA SER A 28 -17.55 5.31 64.33
C SER A 28 -16.08 4.99 64.59
N GLY A 29 -15.17 5.20 63.61
CA GLY A 29 -13.75 4.95 63.74
C GLY A 29 -13.32 3.51 63.48
N ARG A 30 -14.20 2.65 62.94
CA ARG A 30 -13.85 1.26 62.62
C ARG A 30 -13.22 1.16 61.24
N GLU A 31 -12.07 0.57 61.13
CA GLU A 31 -11.41 0.21 59.87
C GLU A 31 -12.18 -0.89 59.14
N ILE A 32 -12.40 -0.70 57.84
CA ILE A 32 -13.07 -1.64 56.94
C ILE A 32 -12.10 -2.00 55.80
N ASN A 33 -11.92 -3.30 55.61
CA ASN A 33 -11.22 -3.87 54.46
C ASN A 33 -11.81 -5.26 54.24
N ILE A 34 -12.89 -5.31 53.43
CA ILE A 34 -13.66 -6.54 53.21
C ILE A 34 -13.77 -6.80 51.70
N PRO A 35 -13.67 -8.05 51.23
CA PRO A 35 -13.86 -8.40 49.83
C PRO A 35 -15.31 -8.74 49.53
N ALA A 36 -15.69 -8.57 48.26
CA ALA A 36 -16.88 -9.14 47.63
C ALA A 36 -16.60 -9.50 46.19
N THR A 37 -17.12 -10.62 45.70
CA THR A 37 -16.87 -11.13 44.36
C THR A 37 -18.15 -11.12 43.57
N THR A 38 -18.09 -10.77 42.27
CA THR A 38 -19.24 -10.72 41.39
C THR A 38 -19.80 -12.10 41.08
N ASP A 39 -21.12 -12.20 41.11
CA ASP A 39 -21.88 -13.37 40.68
C ASP A 39 -22.02 -13.46 39.15
N LYS A 40 -22.80 -14.44 38.66
CA LYS A 40 -23.11 -14.65 37.23
C LYS A 40 -23.76 -13.44 36.54
N ASP A 41 -24.40 -12.58 37.31
CA ASP A 41 -25.08 -11.37 36.84
C ASP A 41 -24.16 -10.13 36.92
N GLY A 42 -22.91 -10.32 37.32
CA GLY A 42 -21.89 -9.27 37.48
C GLY A 42 -22.13 -8.39 38.72
N ILE A 43 -22.77 -8.93 39.77
CA ILE A 43 -23.10 -8.18 40.98
C ILE A 43 -22.26 -8.67 42.14
N ALA A 44 -21.52 -7.74 42.79
CA ALA A 44 -20.87 -7.97 44.08
C ALA A 44 -21.62 -7.17 45.15
N VAL A 45 -21.85 -7.78 46.34
CA VAL A 45 -22.60 -7.15 47.43
C VAL A 45 -21.76 -7.11 48.70
N PHE A 46 -21.64 -5.92 49.31
CA PHE A 46 -21.12 -5.72 50.63
C PHE A 46 -22.30 -5.49 51.56
N GLU A 47 -22.52 -6.41 52.50
CA GLU A 47 -23.60 -6.34 53.46
C GLU A 47 -23.12 -5.87 54.85
N ASN A 48 -24.06 -5.30 55.62
CA ASN A 48 -23.83 -4.87 57.00
C ASN A 48 -22.65 -3.89 57.15
N VAL A 49 -22.50 -3.00 56.14
CA VAL A 49 -21.45 -1.97 56.16
C VAL A 49 -21.85 -0.86 57.16
N PRO A 50 -20.95 -0.47 58.08
CA PRO A 50 -21.18 0.69 58.95
C PRO A 50 -21.35 1.97 58.13
N VAL A 51 -22.04 2.99 58.71
CA VAL A 51 -22.14 4.32 58.09
C VAL A 51 -20.77 4.93 57.95
N GLY A 52 -20.52 5.56 56.75
CA GLY A 52 -19.22 6.16 56.43
C GLY A 52 -18.98 6.26 54.94
N THR A 53 -17.86 6.87 54.57
CA THR A 53 -17.43 7.00 53.19
C THR A 53 -16.26 6.02 52.91
N TYR A 54 -16.39 5.26 51.83
CA TYR A 54 -15.49 4.16 51.52
C TYR A 54 -15.06 4.22 50.04
N MET A 55 -13.94 3.56 49.73
CA MET A 55 -13.50 3.29 48.36
C MET A 55 -13.82 1.84 48.00
N VAL A 56 -14.47 1.65 46.86
CA VAL A 56 -14.59 0.35 46.18
C VAL A 56 -13.43 0.22 45.23
N ILE A 57 -12.59 -0.76 45.44
CA ILE A 57 -11.34 -0.97 44.71
C ILE A 57 -11.40 -2.34 44.04
N GLU A 58 -11.20 -2.37 42.74
CA GLU A 58 -11.13 -3.62 41.95
C GLU A 58 -9.81 -4.36 42.21
N ASP A 59 -9.86 -5.68 42.39
CA ASP A 59 -8.68 -6.53 42.49
C ASP A 59 -8.11 -6.80 41.10
N GLU A 60 -6.95 -6.22 40.78
CA GLU A 60 -6.24 -6.34 39.53
C GLU A 60 -6.05 -7.80 39.07
N GLU A 61 -5.80 -8.73 40.01
CA GLU A 61 -5.59 -10.14 39.71
C GLU A 61 -6.83 -10.84 39.15
N THR A 62 -8.02 -10.27 39.38
CA THR A 62 -9.30 -10.83 38.91
C THR A 62 -9.81 -10.18 37.63
N VAL A 63 -9.17 -9.11 37.16
CA VAL A 63 -9.55 -8.43 35.91
C VAL A 63 -9.25 -9.34 34.72
N PRO A 64 -10.21 -9.59 33.79
CA PRO A 64 -9.97 -10.46 32.66
C PRO A 64 -8.92 -9.88 31.71
N TYR A 65 -8.18 -10.77 31.06
CA TYR A 65 -7.21 -10.39 30.03
C TYR A 65 -7.87 -9.51 28.95
N GLY A 66 -7.14 -8.47 28.56
CA GLY A 66 -7.60 -7.53 27.54
C GLY A 66 -8.35 -6.30 28.07
N TYR A 67 -8.52 -6.23 29.40
CA TYR A 67 -9.16 -5.09 30.06
C TYR A 67 -8.22 -4.34 30.98
N LEU A 68 -8.53 -3.06 31.21
CA LEU A 68 -7.86 -2.23 32.21
C LEU A 68 -8.58 -2.35 33.53
N VAL A 69 -7.84 -2.28 34.63
CA VAL A 69 -8.41 -2.12 35.98
C VAL A 69 -9.21 -0.82 36.01
N ALA A 70 -10.39 -0.86 36.61
CA ALA A 70 -11.20 0.34 36.75
C ALA A 70 -10.64 1.27 37.84
N ASP A 71 -10.91 2.56 37.70
CA ASP A 71 -10.63 3.54 38.75
C ASP A 71 -11.41 3.21 40.03
N GLU A 72 -10.81 3.54 41.18
CA GLU A 72 -11.46 3.43 42.50
C GLU A 72 -12.74 4.26 42.52
N LYS A 73 -13.79 3.71 43.15
CA LYS A 73 -15.10 4.36 43.27
C LYS A 73 -15.39 4.73 44.70
N GLU A 74 -15.56 6.02 45.00
CA GLU A 74 -16.05 6.48 46.30
C GLU A 74 -17.53 6.21 46.44
N VAL A 75 -17.94 5.69 47.60
CA VAL A 75 -19.33 5.40 47.98
C VAL A 75 -19.61 5.88 49.40
N ASN A 76 -20.76 6.50 49.63
CA ASN A 76 -21.20 6.95 50.95
C ASN A 76 -22.34 6.06 51.43
N VAL A 77 -22.09 5.34 52.51
CA VAL A 77 -23.04 4.39 53.13
C VAL A 77 -23.82 5.07 54.24
N ILE A 78 -25.14 5.06 54.14
CA ILE A 78 -26.08 5.58 55.12
C ILE A 78 -26.85 4.42 55.77
N TYR A 79 -27.45 4.71 56.93
CA TYR A 79 -28.13 3.69 57.72
C TYR A 79 -29.30 3.05 56.97
N ALA A 80 -29.36 1.73 56.95
CA ALA A 80 -30.42 0.89 56.41
C ALA A 80 -30.68 1.09 54.91
N GLU A 81 -29.77 1.74 54.15
CA GLU A 81 -29.88 1.90 52.71
C GLU A 81 -28.90 1.02 51.93
N THR A 82 -29.24 0.78 50.66
CA THR A 82 -28.34 0.16 49.67
C THR A 82 -27.83 1.22 48.72
N VAL A 83 -26.52 1.31 48.55
CA VAL A 83 -25.86 2.19 47.58
C VAL A 83 -25.50 1.37 46.36
N ASP A 84 -25.94 1.80 45.19
CA ASP A 84 -25.55 1.20 43.92
C ASP A 84 -24.27 1.88 43.36
N ALA A 85 -23.31 1.08 42.93
CA ALA A 85 -22.07 1.52 42.30
C ALA A 85 -21.89 0.78 40.95
N GLU A 86 -21.76 1.51 39.87
CA GLU A 86 -21.38 0.92 38.56
C GLU A 86 -19.87 1.07 38.33
N ILE A 87 -19.22 -0.02 37.92
CA ILE A 87 -17.80 -0.08 37.62
C ILE A 87 -17.63 -0.73 36.25
N LEU A 88 -16.92 -0.02 35.35
CA LEU A 88 -16.65 -0.44 33.97
C LEU A 88 -15.16 -0.66 33.76
N ASN A 89 -14.76 -1.83 33.23
CA ASN A 89 -13.42 -2.00 32.67
C ASN A 89 -13.46 -1.64 31.18
N ASN A 90 -12.60 -0.74 30.79
CA ASN A 90 -12.33 -0.42 29.40
C ASN A 90 -11.40 -1.46 28.78
N GLU A 91 -11.52 -1.71 27.47
CA GLU A 91 -10.61 -2.58 26.76
C GLU A 91 -9.21 -1.96 26.67
N GLN A 92 -8.19 -2.81 26.74
CA GLN A 92 -6.84 -2.44 26.37
C GLN A 92 -6.80 -2.19 24.86
N THR A 93 -6.30 -1.04 24.45
CA THR A 93 -6.29 -0.63 23.04
C THR A 93 -4.90 -0.19 22.59
N GLY A 94 -4.66 -0.23 21.29
CA GLY A 94 -3.50 0.35 20.61
C GLY A 94 -3.91 1.11 19.35
N THR A 95 -2.93 1.40 18.53
CA THR A 95 -3.09 2.16 17.27
C THR A 95 -2.44 1.41 16.12
N ILE A 96 -3.03 1.44 14.94
CA ILE A 96 -2.41 0.96 13.69
C ILE A 96 -2.24 2.15 12.77
N LYS A 97 -1.04 2.28 12.16
CA LYS A 97 -0.77 3.19 11.05
C LYS A 97 -0.44 2.38 9.80
N VAL A 98 -1.23 2.57 8.76
CA VAL A 98 -1.00 1.98 7.45
C VAL A 98 -0.33 3.01 6.56
N HIS A 99 0.91 2.76 6.18
CA HIS A 99 1.67 3.58 5.24
C HIS A 99 1.41 3.08 3.82
N LYS A 100 0.61 3.83 3.08
CA LYS A 100 0.25 3.50 1.71
C LYS A 100 1.28 4.01 0.73
N ARG A 101 1.73 3.12 -0.17
CA ARG A 101 2.63 3.43 -1.28
C ARG A 101 2.12 2.84 -2.58
N THR A 102 2.50 3.44 -3.69
CA THR A 102 2.31 2.90 -5.04
C THR A 102 3.65 2.84 -5.76
N GLU A 103 3.82 1.93 -6.69
CA GLU A 103 4.91 2.05 -7.66
C GLU A 103 4.70 3.33 -8.47
N GLY A 104 5.76 4.15 -8.61
CA GLY A 104 5.67 5.45 -9.30
C GLY A 104 5.15 6.62 -8.48
N ASP A 105 4.90 6.44 -7.18
CA ASP A 105 4.52 7.49 -6.18
C ASP A 105 3.35 8.40 -6.58
N LEU A 106 2.38 7.90 -7.35
CA LEU A 106 1.22 8.67 -7.74
C LEU A 106 0.13 8.61 -6.66
N ASN A 107 -0.32 9.77 -6.22
CA ASN A 107 -1.51 10.05 -5.39
C ASN A 107 -1.92 8.93 -4.39
N ILE A 108 -1.32 8.96 -3.22
CA ILE A 108 -1.53 7.97 -2.15
C ILE A 108 -2.59 8.38 -1.11
N SER A 109 -3.18 9.58 -1.22
CA SER A 109 -4.28 10.03 -0.36
C SER A 109 -5.64 9.52 -0.86
N GLY A 110 -6.60 9.38 0.06
CA GLY A 110 -7.97 8.99 -0.29
C GLY A 110 -8.17 7.48 -0.51
N ILE A 111 -7.19 6.66 -0.13
CA ILE A 111 -7.31 5.20 -0.18
C ILE A 111 -7.95 4.72 1.12
N THR A 112 -9.05 4.00 1.02
CA THR A 112 -9.76 3.44 2.16
C THR A 112 -9.25 2.05 2.50
N PHE A 113 -8.99 1.83 3.78
CA PHE A 113 -8.70 0.53 4.35
C PHE A 113 -9.78 0.13 5.35
N TYR A 114 -10.08 -1.16 5.43
CA TYR A 114 -10.92 -1.76 6.46
C TYR A 114 -10.04 -2.61 7.38
N LEU A 115 -10.18 -2.37 8.69
CA LEU A 115 -9.62 -3.26 9.71
C LEU A 115 -10.69 -4.27 10.09
N LYS A 116 -10.42 -5.57 9.91
CA LYS A 116 -11.39 -6.64 10.18
C LYS A 116 -10.78 -7.73 11.06
N GLY A 117 -11.60 -8.25 11.97
CA GLY A 117 -11.26 -9.37 12.84
C GLY A 117 -12.03 -9.36 14.13
N THR A 118 -11.63 -10.23 15.06
CA THR A 118 -12.19 -10.32 16.40
C THR A 118 -11.09 -10.01 17.40
N SER A 119 -11.34 -9.09 18.33
CA SER A 119 -10.39 -8.75 19.40
C SER A 119 -10.20 -9.92 20.36
N ASP A 120 -9.14 -9.89 21.16
CA ASP A 120 -8.88 -10.87 22.21
C ASP A 120 -9.99 -10.87 23.28
N THR A 121 -10.72 -9.75 23.42
CA THR A 121 -11.91 -9.63 24.28
C THR A 121 -13.17 -10.22 23.65
N GLY A 122 -13.13 -10.62 22.36
CA GLY A 122 -14.24 -11.22 21.62
C GLY A 122 -15.12 -10.24 20.88
N ARG A 123 -14.71 -8.97 20.76
CA ARG A 123 -15.46 -7.94 20.01
C ARG A 123 -15.16 -8.03 18.52
N GLU A 124 -16.19 -8.06 17.69
CA GLU A 124 -16.05 -7.97 16.23
C GLU A 124 -15.65 -6.53 15.82
N ILE A 125 -14.59 -6.43 15.02
CA ILE A 125 -14.06 -5.18 14.49
C ILE A 125 -14.24 -5.18 12.97
N ASN A 126 -14.86 -4.12 12.46
CA ASN A 126 -14.96 -3.82 11.04
C ASN A 126 -15.08 -2.30 10.89
N ILE A 127 -13.93 -1.63 10.91
CA ILE A 127 -13.85 -0.17 10.91
C ILE A 127 -13.02 0.32 9.71
N PRO A 128 -13.43 1.42 9.03
CA PRO A 128 -12.67 2.02 7.95
C PRO A 128 -11.68 3.06 8.46
N ALA A 129 -10.61 3.29 7.69
CA ALA A 129 -9.76 4.46 7.76
C ALA A 129 -9.29 4.84 6.35
N GLU A 130 -9.12 6.14 6.10
CA GLU A 130 -8.71 6.67 4.81
C GLU A 130 -7.32 7.29 4.92
N THR A 131 -6.51 7.15 3.88
CA THR A 131 -5.18 7.77 3.84
C THR A 131 -5.27 9.28 3.72
N ASP A 132 -4.50 9.96 4.54
CA ASP A 132 -4.31 11.41 4.51
C ASP A 132 -3.37 11.87 3.37
N LYS A 133 -3.04 13.17 3.35
CA LYS A 133 -2.10 13.77 2.37
C LYS A 133 -0.69 13.15 2.40
N ASP A 134 -0.30 12.53 3.51
CA ASP A 134 1.00 11.88 3.70
C ASP A 134 0.93 10.37 3.40
N GLY A 135 -0.23 9.87 2.96
CA GLY A 135 -0.47 8.48 2.63
C GLY A 135 -0.64 7.58 3.86
N ILE A 136 -1.08 8.12 5.00
CA ILE A 136 -1.23 7.37 6.24
C ILE A 136 -2.71 7.22 6.58
N ALA A 137 -3.18 5.96 6.66
CA ALA A 137 -4.47 5.63 7.26
C ALA A 137 -4.25 5.20 8.72
N LYS A 138 -5.05 5.75 9.66
CA LYS A 138 -4.88 5.55 11.10
C LYS A 138 -6.13 4.92 11.71
N PHE A 139 -5.95 3.81 12.44
CA PHE A 139 -6.96 3.20 13.28
C PHE A 139 -6.57 3.43 14.74
N GLU A 140 -7.36 4.20 15.47
CA GLU A 140 -7.13 4.52 16.87
C GLU A 140 -8.06 3.74 17.79
N ASN A 141 -7.67 3.56 19.05
CA ASN A 141 -8.45 2.87 20.06
C ASN A 141 -8.89 1.45 19.61
N VAL A 142 -7.99 0.75 18.90
CA VAL A 142 -8.23 -0.61 18.45
C VAL A 142 -7.98 -1.55 19.63
N PRO A 143 -8.95 -2.39 20.05
CA PRO A 143 -8.70 -3.39 21.10
C PRO A 143 -7.54 -4.30 20.75
N ILE A 144 -6.86 -4.83 21.75
CA ILE A 144 -5.78 -5.80 21.51
C ILE A 144 -6.32 -7.02 20.78
N GLY A 145 -5.49 -7.58 19.88
CA GLY A 145 -5.87 -8.71 19.02
C GLY A 145 -5.14 -8.73 17.70
N THR A 146 -5.45 -9.72 16.87
CA THR A 146 -4.89 -9.87 15.53
C THR A 146 -5.96 -9.64 14.47
N TYR A 147 -5.66 -8.73 13.53
CA TYR A 147 -6.60 -8.21 12.56
C TYR A 147 -6.04 -8.28 11.15
N LYS A 148 -6.92 -8.20 10.16
CA LYS A 148 -6.60 -8.01 8.76
C LYS A 148 -6.84 -6.57 8.33
N VAL A 149 -5.83 -5.96 7.73
CA VAL A 149 -5.93 -4.69 7.01
C VAL A 149 -6.23 -5.02 5.55
N ILE A 150 -7.35 -4.55 5.04
CA ILE A 150 -7.89 -4.85 3.71
C ILE A 150 -8.11 -3.54 2.97
N GLU A 151 -7.51 -3.41 1.80
CA GLU A 151 -7.69 -2.24 0.93
C GLU A 151 -9.05 -2.28 0.23
N ASP A 152 -9.76 -1.15 0.16
CA ASP A 152 -10.98 -1.04 -0.64
C ASP A 152 -10.63 -0.86 -2.11
N GLU A 153 -10.90 -1.90 -2.91
CA GLU A 153 -10.70 -1.93 -4.36
C GLU A 153 -11.25 -0.68 -5.07
N LYS A 154 -12.36 -0.11 -4.58
CA LYS A 154 -13.01 1.05 -5.20
C LYS A 154 -12.22 2.34 -5.08
N THR A 155 -11.29 2.41 -4.14
CA THR A 155 -10.45 3.58 -3.90
C THR A 155 -9.06 3.45 -4.50
N VAL A 156 -8.70 2.25 -5.01
CA VAL A 156 -7.42 2.03 -5.69
C VAL A 156 -7.40 2.81 -7.01
N PRO A 157 -6.37 3.64 -7.27
CA PRO A 157 -6.28 4.41 -8.49
C PRO A 157 -6.19 3.52 -9.74
N TYR A 158 -6.71 4.03 -10.85
CA TYR A 158 -6.58 3.37 -12.15
C TYR A 158 -5.11 3.08 -12.48
N GLY A 159 -4.84 1.91 -13.03
CA GLY A 159 -3.50 1.46 -13.39
C GLY A 159 -2.75 0.70 -12.30
N TYR A 160 -3.34 0.54 -11.12
CA TYR A 160 -2.76 -0.23 -10.02
C TYR A 160 -3.57 -1.47 -9.67
N LEU A 161 -2.89 -2.45 -9.10
CA LEU A 161 -3.50 -3.65 -8.54
C LEU A 161 -3.85 -3.41 -7.07
N VAL A 162 -4.98 -3.97 -6.63
CA VAL A 162 -5.33 -4.02 -5.21
C VAL A 162 -4.25 -4.80 -4.45
N ALA A 163 -3.80 -4.27 -3.33
CA ALA A 163 -2.83 -4.96 -2.50
C ALA A 163 -3.45 -6.18 -1.80
N ALA A 164 -2.63 -7.19 -1.53
CA ALA A 164 -3.04 -8.31 -0.71
C ALA A 164 -3.37 -7.83 0.72
N GLU A 165 -4.35 -8.47 1.36
CA GLU A 165 -4.65 -8.24 2.78
C GLU A 165 -3.41 -8.50 3.64
N LYS A 166 -3.26 -7.71 4.72
CA LYS A 166 -2.13 -7.81 5.63
C LYS A 166 -2.59 -8.02 7.06
N GLU A 167 -2.00 -9.01 7.72
CA GLU A 167 -2.26 -9.27 9.12
C GLU A 167 -1.41 -8.34 10.02
N VAL A 168 -2.01 -7.81 11.07
CA VAL A 168 -1.38 -6.95 12.07
C VAL A 168 -1.86 -7.35 13.46
N THR A 169 -0.94 -7.34 14.45
CA THR A 169 -1.27 -7.62 15.84
C THR A 169 -1.15 -6.35 16.65
N VAL A 170 -2.20 -6.01 17.38
CA VAL A 170 -2.30 -4.84 18.25
C VAL A 170 -2.02 -5.25 19.69
N THR A 171 -1.09 -4.56 20.33
CA THR A 171 -0.75 -4.69 21.75
C THR A 171 -1.12 -3.41 22.49
N TYR A 172 -1.27 -3.53 23.82
CA TYR A 172 -1.73 -2.42 24.66
C TYR A 172 -0.80 -1.21 24.61
N ALA A 173 -1.40 -0.02 24.40
CA ALA A 173 -0.73 1.28 24.39
C ALA A 173 0.36 1.45 23.31
N GLU A 174 0.48 0.52 22.35
CA GLU A 174 1.48 0.58 21.30
C GLU A 174 0.89 1.06 19.97
N THR A 175 1.76 1.55 19.10
CA THR A 175 1.46 1.85 17.71
C THR A 175 2.16 0.82 16.81
N VAL A 176 1.38 0.16 15.96
CA VAL A 176 1.88 -0.78 14.95
C VAL A 176 1.90 -0.06 13.60
N ASP A 177 3.07 0.03 12.99
CA ASP A 177 3.23 0.55 11.63
C ASP A 177 3.25 -0.59 10.62
N THR A 178 2.55 -0.42 9.49
CA THR A 178 2.51 -1.40 8.41
C THR A 178 2.51 -0.73 7.04
N ASP A 179 3.33 -1.23 6.12
CA ASP A 179 3.42 -0.74 4.74
C ASP A 179 2.53 -1.57 3.81
N ILE A 180 1.79 -0.90 2.92
CA ILE A 180 1.00 -1.51 1.86
C ILE A 180 1.34 -0.83 0.53
N LEU A 181 1.79 -1.65 -0.45
CA LEU A 181 2.20 -1.22 -1.78
C LEU A 181 1.20 -1.71 -2.82
N ASN A 182 0.68 -0.82 -3.69
CA ASN A 182 0.03 -1.23 -4.93
C ASN A 182 1.06 -1.31 -6.06
N ALA A 183 1.17 -2.45 -6.68
CA ALA A 183 1.93 -2.64 -7.89
C ALA A 183 1.19 -2.07 -9.10
N GLU A 184 1.91 -1.62 -10.12
CA GLU A 184 1.30 -1.20 -11.39
C GLU A 184 0.71 -2.39 -12.15
N GLN A 185 -0.38 -2.15 -12.85
CA GLN A 185 -0.89 -3.08 -13.85
C GLN A 185 0.05 -3.08 -15.04
N THR A 186 0.53 -4.25 -15.44
CA THR A 186 1.52 -4.39 -16.51
C THR A 186 1.07 -5.38 -17.59
N GLY A 187 1.66 -5.26 -18.77
CA GLY A 187 1.56 -6.24 -19.86
C GLY A 187 2.92 -6.47 -20.51
N THR A 188 2.91 -7.11 -21.65
CA THR A 188 4.11 -7.47 -22.42
C THR A 188 3.98 -6.97 -23.88
N ILE A 189 5.07 -6.51 -24.47
CA ILE A 189 5.14 -6.21 -25.91
C ILE A 189 6.14 -7.18 -26.53
N GLN A 190 5.76 -7.79 -27.65
CA GLN A 190 6.61 -8.62 -28.49
C GLN A 190 6.77 -7.97 -29.85
N VAL A 191 8.00 -7.65 -30.22
CA VAL A 191 8.34 -7.10 -31.53
C VAL A 191 8.92 -8.20 -32.39
N HIS A 192 8.20 -8.59 -33.43
CA HIS A 192 8.68 -9.52 -34.45
C HIS A 192 9.44 -8.76 -35.52
N LYS A 193 10.75 -8.88 -35.51
CA LYS A 193 11.63 -8.22 -36.45
C LYS A 193 11.76 -9.04 -37.72
N LYS A 194 11.51 -8.37 -38.86
CA LYS A 194 11.67 -8.97 -40.19
C LYS A 194 12.46 -8.01 -41.10
N THR A 195 13.12 -8.57 -42.06
CA THR A 195 13.67 -7.83 -43.23
C THR A 195 12.90 -8.26 -44.47
N ALA A 196 12.93 -7.46 -45.52
CA ALA A 196 12.23 -7.77 -46.78
C ALA A 196 12.63 -9.12 -47.39
N ASP A 197 13.83 -9.58 -47.13
CA ASP A 197 14.36 -10.86 -47.57
C ASP A 197 14.73 -11.85 -46.46
N MET A 198 14.27 -11.61 -45.24
CA MET A 198 14.47 -12.46 -44.05
C MET A 198 15.95 -12.65 -43.66
N THR A 199 16.83 -11.74 -44.08
CA THR A 199 18.25 -11.82 -43.78
C THR A 199 18.55 -11.23 -42.38
N ASN A 200 19.16 -12.00 -41.49
CA ASN A 200 19.73 -11.65 -40.20
C ASN A 200 18.95 -10.66 -39.35
N VAL A 201 18.02 -11.16 -38.56
CA VAL A 201 17.13 -10.36 -37.69
C VAL A 201 17.52 -10.40 -36.21
N GLU A 202 18.56 -11.16 -35.85
CA GLU A 202 19.12 -11.22 -34.50
C GLU A 202 19.95 -9.98 -34.19
N GLY A 203 19.93 -9.51 -32.93
CA GLY A 203 20.77 -8.42 -32.46
C GLY A 203 20.23 -7.01 -32.76
N ILE A 204 19.04 -6.88 -33.32
CA ILE A 204 18.41 -5.58 -33.55
C ILE A 204 17.89 -5.01 -32.23
N ARG A 205 18.33 -3.80 -31.92
CA ARG A 205 17.92 -3.10 -30.70
C ARG A 205 16.69 -2.22 -30.95
N PHE A 206 15.72 -2.33 -30.06
CA PHE A 206 14.56 -1.46 -29.99
C PHE A 206 14.55 -0.69 -28.67
N ILE A 207 13.99 0.52 -28.69
CA ILE A 207 13.73 1.36 -27.52
C ILE A 207 12.23 1.58 -27.43
N LEU A 208 11.65 1.22 -26.28
CA LEU A 208 10.27 1.57 -25.92
C LEU A 208 10.29 2.86 -25.11
N SER A 209 9.59 3.88 -25.56
CA SER A 209 9.55 5.18 -24.88
C SER A 209 8.13 5.74 -24.78
N GLY A 210 7.86 6.48 -23.71
CA GLY A 210 6.56 7.12 -23.45
C GLY A 210 6.31 7.33 -21.97
N VAL A 211 5.07 7.70 -21.64
CA VAL A 211 4.60 7.86 -20.27
C VAL A 211 3.45 6.88 -20.05
N SER A 212 3.52 6.09 -18.96
CA SER A 212 2.45 5.17 -18.59
C SER A 212 1.16 5.92 -18.18
N ASP A 213 0.04 5.23 -18.12
CA ASP A 213 -1.22 5.77 -17.62
C ASP A 213 -1.13 6.14 -16.12
N THR A 214 -0.14 5.57 -15.40
CA THR A 214 0.19 5.91 -14.01
C THR A 214 1.13 7.11 -13.89
N GLY A 215 1.59 7.70 -15.01
CA GLY A 215 2.46 8.88 -15.04
C GLY A 215 3.95 8.57 -15.01
N ARG A 216 4.37 7.30 -15.04
CA ARG A 216 5.78 6.90 -15.03
C ARG A 216 6.40 7.04 -16.42
N GLU A 217 7.57 7.69 -16.51
CA GLU A 217 8.36 7.73 -17.73
C GLU A 217 9.00 6.37 -18.01
N ILE A 218 8.82 5.86 -19.23
CA ILE A 218 9.36 4.59 -19.71
C ILE A 218 10.36 4.88 -20.82
N ASN A 219 11.55 4.32 -20.68
CA ASN A 219 12.60 4.35 -21.70
C ASN A 219 13.46 3.09 -21.51
N ILE A 220 13.01 1.97 -22.10
CA ILE A 220 13.65 0.67 -21.91
C ILE A 220 14.06 0.04 -23.25
N PRO A 221 15.23 -0.60 -23.33
CA PRO A 221 15.69 -1.30 -24.52
C PRO A 221 15.24 -2.77 -24.52
N ALA A 222 15.10 -3.33 -25.72
CA ALA A 222 15.05 -4.77 -25.96
C ALA A 222 15.84 -5.12 -27.23
N ILE A 223 16.37 -6.33 -27.30
CA ILE A 223 17.20 -6.79 -28.43
C ILE A 223 16.58 -8.07 -28.98
N THR A 224 16.53 -8.21 -30.30
CA THR A 224 16.00 -9.41 -30.95
C THR A 224 16.91 -10.63 -30.70
N ASP A 225 16.27 -11.74 -30.40
CA ASP A 225 16.89 -13.06 -30.31
C ASP A 225 17.12 -13.68 -31.72
N LYS A 226 17.62 -14.94 -31.73
CA LYS A 226 17.85 -15.71 -32.97
C LYS A 226 16.59 -15.94 -33.83
N ASP A 227 15.40 -15.83 -33.21
CA ASP A 227 14.11 -15.97 -33.88
C ASP A 227 13.54 -14.62 -34.32
N GLY A 228 14.30 -13.53 -34.16
CA GLY A 228 13.91 -12.17 -34.50
C GLY A 228 12.91 -11.55 -33.54
N LEU A 229 12.84 -12.01 -32.30
CA LEU A 229 11.86 -11.57 -31.31
C LEU A 229 12.51 -10.71 -30.22
N ALA A 230 12.11 -9.45 -30.10
CA ALA A 230 12.43 -8.61 -28.94
C ALA A 230 11.23 -8.51 -28.01
N ARG A 231 11.47 -8.61 -26.69
CA ARG A 231 10.43 -8.60 -25.63
C ARG A 231 10.64 -7.45 -24.67
N PHE A 232 9.56 -6.73 -24.40
CA PHE A 232 9.46 -5.79 -23.29
C PHE A 232 8.47 -6.39 -22.29
N GLU A 233 8.96 -6.84 -21.14
CA GLU A 233 8.15 -7.46 -20.08
C GLU A 233 7.86 -6.47 -18.96
N ASN A 234 6.77 -6.71 -18.21
CA ASN A 234 6.35 -5.86 -17.10
C ASN A 234 6.22 -4.37 -17.48
N VAL A 235 5.73 -4.11 -18.68
CA VAL A 235 5.47 -2.75 -19.16
C VAL A 235 4.18 -2.26 -18.51
N PRO A 236 4.19 -1.13 -17.77
CA PRO A 236 2.96 -0.54 -17.24
C PRO A 236 1.94 -0.28 -18.35
N ILE A 237 0.66 -0.30 -18.00
CA ILE A 237 -0.38 0.03 -18.98
C ILE A 237 -0.21 1.46 -19.51
N GLY A 238 -0.47 1.64 -20.81
CA GLY A 238 -0.27 2.93 -21.48
C GLY A 238 -0.02 2.80 -22.97
N THR A 239 0.22 3.94 -23.63
CA THR A 239 0.56 4.00 -25.05
C THR A 239 1.99 4.48 -25.24
N TYR A 240 2.77 3.67 -25.94
CA TYR A 240 4.21 3.84 -26.11
C TYR A 240 4.63 3.88 -27.56
N THR A 241 5.81 4.42 -27.82
CA THR A 241 6.48 4.40 -29.13
C THR A 241 7.64 3.42 -29.09
N ILE A 242 7.66 2.49 -30.04
CA ILE A 242 8.78 1.61 -30.31
C ILE A 242 9.63 2.23 -31.42
N THR A 243 10.91 2.42 -31.16
CA THR A 243 11.88 2.96 -32.13
C THR A 243 13.02 1.98 -32.31
N GLU A 244 13.40 1.72 -33.56
CA GLU A 244 14.55 0.89 -33.91
C GLU A 244 15.84 1.70 -33.79
N ASP A 245 16.87 1.11 -33.17
CA ASP A 245 18.19 1.71 -33.12
C ASP A 245 18.91 1.47 -34.46
N GLY A 246 19.00 2.52 -35.29
CA GLY A 246 19.60 2.45 -36.62
C GLY A 246 21.04 1.96 -36.63
N SER A 247 21.76 2.04 -35.51
CA SER A 247 23.14 1.52 -35.43
C SER A 247 23.21 0.00 -35.44
N THR A 248 22.09 -0.68 -35.16
CA THR A 248 21.99 -2.15 -35.16
C THR A 248 21.37 -2.72 -36.43
N VAL A 249 20.87 -1.86 -37.30
CA VAL A 249 20.27 -2.28 -38.60
C VAL A 249 21.35 -2.78 -39.54
N PRO A 250 21.17 -3.95 -40.19
CA PRO A 250 22.17 -4.49 -41.13
C PRO A 250 22.41 -3.57 -42.32
N TYR A 251 23.64 -3.56 -42.81
CA TYR A 251 23.99 -2.79 -44.00
C TYR A 251 23.11 -3.17 -45.21
N GLY A 252 22.63 -2.15 -45.94
CA GLY A 252 21.77 -2.34 -47.10
C GLY A 252 20.27 -2.29 -46.79
N TYR A 253 19.92 -2.05 -45.52
CA TYR A 253 18.52 -1.84 -45.11
C TYR A 253 18.30 -0.45 -44.54
N LEU A 254 17.07 0.03 -44.67
CA LEU A 254 16.57 1.27 -44.03
C LEU A 254 16.09 0.95 -42.63
N VAL A 255 16.25 1.91 -41.70
CA VAL A 255 15.66 1.85 -40.36
C VAL A 255 14.13 1.81 -40.50
N ALA A 256 13.48 0.93 -39.76
CA ALA A 256 12.01 0.87 -39.77
C ALA A 256 11.40 2.12 -39.10
N ASP A 257 10.25 2.55 -39.62
CA ASP A 257 9.48 3.62 -38.99
C ASP A 257 9.09 3.26 -37.56
N SER A 258 9.10 4.25 -36.67
CA SER A 258 8.64 4.07 -35.31
C SER A 258 7.15 3.70 -35.26
N LYS A 259 6.74 2.90 -34.28
CA LYS A 259 5.39 2.38 -34.16
C LYS A 259 4.81 2.61 -32.77
N GLN A 260 3.56 3.08 -32.73
CA GLN A 260 2.84 3.17 -31.46
C GLN A 260 2.16 1.85 -31.12
N VAL A 261 2.20 1.49 -29.84
CA VAL A 261 1.52 0.32 -29.27
C VAL A 261 0.86 0.70 -27.97
N THR A 262 -0.32 0.13 -27.71
CA THR A 262 -1.04 0.32 -26.44
C THR A 262 -1.01 -0.99 -25.66
N VAL A 263 -0.59 -0.91 -24.41
CA VAL A 263 -0.48 -2.05 -23.48
C VAL A 263 -1.63 -1.97 -22.50
N ALA A 264 -2.38 -3.06 -22.38
CA ALA A 264 -3.39 -3.24 -21.35
C ALA A 264 -2.97 -4.30 -20.34
N TYR A 265 -3.63 -4.32 -19.18
CA TYR A 265 -3.30 -5.23 -18.08
C TYR A 265 -3.34 -6.71 -18.50
N ALA A 266 -2.28 -7.44 -18.15
CA ALA A 266 -2.09 -8.86 -18.42
C ALA A 266 -2.16 -9.25 -19.91
N GLN A 267 -2.07 -8.28 -20.84
CA GLN A 267 -2.02 -8.53 -22.28
C GLN A 267 -0.59 -8.69 -22.78
N THR A 268 -0.45 -9.53 -23.83
CA THR A 268 0.70 -9.51 -24.71
C THR A 268 0.29 -8.85 -26.02
N VAL A 269 1.01 -7.81 -26.41
CA VAL A 269 0.83 -7.08 -27.68
C VAL A 269 1.91 -7.52 -28.65
N ASP A 270 1.50 -8.12 -29.77
CA ASP A 270 2.40 -8.49 -30.87
C ASP A 270 2.44 -7.39 -31.93
N THR A 271 3.63 -7.06 -32.40
CA THR A 271 3.82 -6.09 -33.47
C THR A 271 4.99 -6.49 -34.38
N ASP A 272 4.79 -6.35 -35.70
CA ASP A 272 5.81 -6.55 -36.69
C ASP A 272 6.56 -5.23 -36.98
N MET A 273 7.90 -5.29 -37.10
CA MET A 273 8.72 -4.19 -37.61
C MET A 273 9.62 -4.72 -38.72
N VAL A 274 9.50 -4.11 -39.92
CA VAL A 274 10.15 -4.57 -41.15
C VAL A 274 11.17 -3.53 -41.63
N ASN A 275 12.42 -3.95 -41.92
CA ASN A 275 13.38 -3.13 -42.63
C ASN A 275 13.23 -3.36 -44.15
N GLU A 276 12.98 -2.30 -44.87
CA GLU A 276 12.99 -2.30 -46.32
C GLU A 276 14.45 -2.26 -46.83
N LYS A 277 14.70 -2.76 -48.06
CA LYS A 277 16.01 -2.62 -48.67
C LYS A 277 16.27 -1.14 -49.02
N ALA A 278 17.47 -0.69 -48.74
CA ALA A 278 17.95 0.59 -49.25
C ALA A 278 17.94 0.58 -50.78
N PRO A 279 17.57 1.67 -51.46
CA PRO A 279 17.67 1.77 -52.92
C PRO A 279 19.11 1.51 -53.36
N ASP A 280 19.27 0.71 -54.41
CA ASP A 280 20.59 0.57 -55.05
C ASP A 280 21.08 1.96 -55.46
N THR A 281 22.25 2.37 -54.97
CA THR A 281 22.90 3.57 -55.48
C THR A 281 23.17 3.32 -56.94
N PRO A 282 22.68 4.20 -57.86
CA PRO A 282 23.04 4.04 -59.29
C PRO A 282 24.57 3.95 -59.37
N ASN A 283 25.05 2.84 -59.92
CA ASN A 283 26.45 2.73 -60.31
C ASN A 283 26.71 3.83 -61.32
N THR A 284 27.19 5.01 -60.85
CA THR A 284 27.70 6.04 -61.75
C THR A 284 28.99 5.42 -62.30
N GLY A 285 28.82 4.75 -63.44
CA GLY A 285 29.93 4.13 -64.16
C GLY A 285 30.95 5.20 -64.54
N VAL A 286 31.85 5.45 -63.60
CA VAL A 286 33.14 6.01 -63.91
C VAL A 286 33.99 4.81 -64.32
N THR A 287 33.97 4.45 -65.58
CA THR A 287 35.01 3.64 -66.17
C THR A 287 36.25 4.52 -66.17
N ASP A 288 37.12 4.30 -65.20
CA ASP A 288 38.51 4.85 -65.23
C ASP A 288 39.22 4.27 -66.42
N ASN A 289 39.15 5.00 -67.53
CA ASN A 289 40.16 4.94 -68.57
C ASN A 289 40.77 6.34 -68.67
N ASP A 290 41.68 6.64 -67.76
CA ASP A 290 42.74 7.57 -68.02
C ASP A 290 43.87 7.40 -66.97
N SER A 291 44.97 7.00 -67.45
CA SER A 291 46.28 6.97 -66.80
C SER A 291 46.73 8.42 -66.58
N ASP A 292 46.35 9.06 -65.45
CA ASP A 292 47.14 10.16 -64.88
C ASP A 292 46.76 10.39 -63.41
N GLY A 293 47.77 10.21 -62.57
CA GLY A 293 47.62 10.24 -61.10
C GLY A 293 47.18 11.58 -60.54
N ARG A 294 45.95 11.68 -60.23
CA ARG A 294 45.42 12.65 -59.26
C ARG A 294 44.27 12.05 -58.47
N THR A 295 44.51 11.80 -57.21
CA THR A 295 43.50 11.45 -56.20
C THR A 295 42.41 12.52 -56.11
N ALA A 296 41.22 12.21 -56.59
CA ALA A 296 40.00 13.01 -56.25
C ALA A 296 39.25 12.32 -55.14
N LEU A 297 39.30 12.90 -53.95
CA LEU A 297 38.41 12.56 -52.80
C LEU A 297 36.98 12.90 -53.20
N GLY A 298 36.20 11.87 -53.56
CA GLY A 298 34.78 11.99 -53.75
C GLY A 298 34.04 12.20 -52.41
N SER A 299 33.47 13.38 -52.22
CA SER A 299 32.66 13.70 -51.06
C SER A 299 31.33 12.93 -51.14
N VAL A 300 31.15 11.92 -50.27
CA VAL A 300 29.84 11.31 -50.03
C VAL A 300 29.05 12.26 -49.17
N ALA A 301 28.03 12.91 -49.74
CA ALA A 301 27.08 13.68 -48.95
C ALA A 301 26.17 12.71 -48.21
N ILE A 302 26.43 12.53 -46.89
CA ILE A 302 25.49 11.86 -45.98
C ILE A 302 24.41 12.86 -45.66
N ILE A 303 23.21 12.63 -46.17
CA ILE A 303 22.01 13.37 -45.73
C ILE A 303 21.63 12.79 -44.37
N LEU A 304 22.10 13.41 -43.29
CA LEU A 304 21.60 13.20 -41.95
C LEU A 304 20.25 13.92 -41.84
N ALA A 305 19.14 13.17 -41.82
CA ALA A 305 17.85 13.68 -41.41
C ALA A 305 17.97 13.94 -39.89
N GLY A 306 18.21 15.21 -39.53
CA GLY A 306 18.30 15.65 -38.16
C GLY A 306 16.93 15.64 -37.50
N ALA A 307 16.73 14.74 -36.54
CA ALA A 307 15.65 14.90 -35.56
C ALA A 307 15.99 16.09 -34.66
N ALA A 308 15.22 17.17 -34.77
CA ALA A 308 15.35 18.32 -33.91
C ALA A 308 14.90 17.98 -32.50
N PHE A 309 15.82 17.89 -31.57
CA PHE A 309 15.55 17.83 -30.13
C PHE A 309 15.13 19.23 -29.68
N PHE A 310 13.84 19.42 -29.39
CA PHE A 310 13.38 20.60 -28.69
C PHE A 310 13.61 20.43 -27.19
N MET A 311 14.68 21.04 -26.68
CA MET A 311 14.87 21.26 -25.24
C MET A 311 13.96 22.40 -24.78
N PHE A 312 12.93 22.11 -24.02
CA PHE A 312 12.21 23.14 -23.26
C PHE A 312 13.01 23.51 -22.01
N SER A 313 13.68 24.65 -22.08
CA SER A 313 14.27 25.32 -20.93
C SER A 313 13.16 25.95 -20.08
N LYS A 314 12.92 25.41 -18.85
CA LYS A 314 12.06 26.05 -17.85
C LYS A 314 12.79 27.28 -17.27
N LYS A 315 12.35 28.44 -17.67
CA LYS A 315 12.75 29.73 -17.05
C LYS A 315 12.10 29.82 -15.66
N LYS A 316 12.93 29.81 -14.62
CA LYS A 316 12.56 30.21 -13.24
C LYS A 316 12.10 31.68 -13.31
N LYS A 317 10.90 31.98 -12.83
CA LYS A 317 10.49 33.33 -12.45
C LYS A 317 10.59 33.39 -10.93
N ASP A 318 11.55 34.23 -10.50
CA ASP A 318 11.57 34.78 -9.14
C ASP A 318 10.52 35.90 -9.06
N ASN A 319 9.61 35.77 -8.10
CA ASN A 319 9.05 36.85 -7.26
C ASN A 319 8.28 36.24 -6.11
#